data_a1d3d6a190f5dad334ff51f1ec684a01
#
_entry.id   a1d3d6a190f5dad334ff51f1ec684a01
#
_cell.length_a   1.000
_cell.length_b   1.000
_cell.length_c   1.000
_cell.angle_alpha   90.00
_cell.angle_beta   90.00
_cell.angle_gamma   90.00
#
_symmetry.space_group_name_H-M   'P 1'
#
loop_
_entity.id
_entity.type
_entity.pdbx_description
1 polymer ?
#
loop_
_entity_poly.entity_id
_entity_poly.type
_entity_poly.pdbx_seq_one_letter_code
_entity_poly.pdbx_strand_id
1 'polypeptide(L)'
;MFERRGFTLVELMITVAIIGILASIAIPNVLKHQYQAKRAELPLNVRGIGDAVNAYVSSYDTVLTIGYAPSGDPGKKPQTWKMGTDFDELGWVPDGDVRGIYAVDELSTTSDGEPFVVTGLTDIDGDKQYAAYASFESMDLVGPYRSTLGQRPTDPDALVQDPDVF
;
A
#
# COMPACT_ATOMS: atom_id res chain seq x y z
N MET A 1 -45.98 1.47 42.14
CA MET A 1 -45.48 0.07 41.97
C MET A 1 -45.22 -0.11 40.49
N PHE A 2 -43.95 -0.10 40.07
CA PHE A 2 -43.59 -0.23 38.64
C PHE A 2 -43.58 -1.70 38.33
N GLU A 3 -44.46 -2.16 37.44
CA GLU A 3 -44.44 -3.52 36.89
C GLU A 3 -43.14 -3.72 36.08
N ARG A 4 -42.28 -4.63 36.51
CA ARG A 4 -41.12 -5.05 35.72
C ARG A 4 -41.59 -6.00 34.65
N ARG A 5 -41.73 -5.50 33.41
CA ARG A 5 -41.96 -6.34 32.24
C ARG A 5 -40.65 -7.06 31.89
N GLY A 6 -40.68 -8.37 31.93
CA GLY A 6 -39.57 -9.22 31.48
C GLY A 6 -39.57 -9.35 29.98
N PHE A 7 -38.38 -9.55 29.40
CA PHE A 7 -38.19 -9.82 27.96
C PHE A 7 -38.62 -11.25 27.64
N THR A 8 -39.33 -11.44 26.55
CA THR A 8 -39.75 -12.78 26.13
C THR A 8 -38.60 -13.49 25.41
N LEU A 9 -38.55 -14.83 25.46
CA LEU A 9 -37.58 -15.63 24.75
C LEU A 9 -37.69 -15.42 23.23
N VAL A 10 -38.89 -15.26 22.71
CA VAL A 10 -39.16 -15.02 21.29
C VAL A 10 -38.60 -13.68 20.82
N GLU A 11 -38.77 -12.59 21.61
CA GLU A 11 -38.19 -11.29 21.28
C GLU A 11 -36.65 -11.35 21.21
N LEU A 12 -36.00 -12.11 22.11
CA LEU A 12 -34.56 -12.30 22.06
C LEU A 12 -34.16 -13.09 20.79
N MET A 13 -34.90 -14.15 20.45
CA MET A 13 -34.61 -14.96 19.26
C MET A 13 -34.73 -14.14 17.96
N ILE A 14 -35.75 -13.31 17.83
CA ILE A 14 -35.93 -12.46 16.64
C ILE A 14 -34.79 -11.43 16.56
N THR A 15 -34.41 -10.79 17.67
CA THR A 15 -33.36 -9.78 17.69
C THR A 15 -32.00 -10.37 17.26
N VAL A 16 -31.61 -11.54 17.82
CA VAL A 16 -30.34 -12.16 17.44
C VAL A 16 -30.36 -12.66 15.99
N ALA A 17 -31.50 -13.13 15.48
CA ALA A 17 -31.62 -13.51 14.08
C ALA A 17 -31.41 -12.32 13.14
N ILE A 18 -32.00 -11.16 13.43
CA ILE A 18 -31.83 -9.95 12.62
C ILE A 18 -30.37 -9.46 12.69
N ILE A 19 -29.78 -9.40 13.90
CA ILE A 19 -28.38 -9.01 14.07
C ILE A 19 -27.44 -9.96 13.31
N GLY A 20 -27.69 -11.26 13.35
CA GLY A 20 -26.92 -12.25 12.62
C GLY A 20 -26.91 -12.02 11.10
N ILE A 21 -28.06 -11.71 10.53
CA ILE A 21 -28.17 -11.40 9.09
C ILE A 21 -27.42 -10.10 8.75
N LEU A 22 -27.61 -9.05 9.53
CA LEU A 22 -26.91 -7.77 9.32
C LEU A 22 -25.40 -7.92 9.48
N ALA A 23 -24.95 -8.65 10.49
CA ALA A 23 -23.51 -8.88 10.74
C ALA A 23 -22.87 -9.67 9.60
N SER A 24 -23.56 -10.62 8.98
CA SER A 24 -23.01 -11.41 7.88
C SER A 24 -22.63 -10.57 6.65
N ILE A 25 -23.30 -9.44 6.44
CA ILE A 25 -23.02 -8.50 5.35
C ILE A 25 -22.02 -7.41 5.80
N ALA A 26 -22.14 -6.96 7.04
CA ALA A 26 -21.34 -5.84 7.56
C ALA A 26 -19.86 -6.22 7.77
N ILE A 27 -19.58 -7.41 8.30
CA ILE A 27 -18.21 -7.81 8.67
C ILE A 27 -17.26 -7.83 7.46
N PRO A 28 -17.57 -8.46 6.31
CA PRO A 28 -16.69 -8.45 5.13
C PRO A 28 -16.41 -7.04 4.62
N ASN A 29 -17.43 -6.18 4.58
CA ASN A 29 -17.28 -4.81 4.11
C ASN A 29 -16.38 -3.97 5.02
N VAL A 30 -16.52 -4.11 6.33
CA VAL A 30 -15.67 -3.41 7.31
C VAL A 30 -14.21 -3.84 7.16
N LEU A 31 -13.93 -5.13 6.99
CA LEU A 31 -12.57 -5.64 6.79
C LEU A 31 -11.95 -5.06 5.50
N LYS A 32 -12.69 -5.05 4.39
CA LYS A 32 -12.24 -4.46 3.13
C LYS A 32 -11.84 -2.99 3.30
N HIS A 33 -12.69 -2.19 3.97
CA HIS A 33 -12.37 -0.78 4.23
C HIS A 33 -11.16 -0.59 5.15
N GLN A 34 -10.96 -1.49 6.14
CA GLN A 34 -9.78 -1.46 6.99
C GLN A 34 -8.50 -1.73 6.18
N TYR A 35 -8.52 -2.68 5.24
CA TYR A 35 -7.38 -2.97 4.37
C TYR A 35 -7.08 -1.78 3.44
N GLN A 36 -8.10 -1.18 2.83
CA GLN A 36 -7.95 0.01 1.99
C GLN A 36 -7.32 1.18 2.78
N ALA A 37 -7.79 1.42 4.01
CA ALA A 37 -7.24 2.47 4.86
C ALA A 37 -5.76 2.23 5.22
N LYS A 38 -5.38 0.98 5.52
CA LYS A 38 -3.99 0.63 5.80
C LYS A 38 -3.09 0.77 4.56
N ARG A 39 -3.61 0.43 3.38
CA ARG A 39 -2.89 0.55 2.11
C ARG A 39 -2.69 2.01 1.68
N ALA A 40 -3.52 2.94 2.14
CA ALA A 40 -3.47 4.35 1.73
C ALA A 40 -2.15 5.06 2.05
N GLU A 41 -1.33 4.51 2.95
CA GLU A 41 0.04 4.97 3.21
C GLU A 41 0.95 4.82 1.98
N LEU A 42 0.77 3.74 1.21
CA LEU A 42 1.67 3.37 0.12
C LEU A 42 1.76 4.44 -0.99
N PRO A 43 0.64 4.91 -1.57
CA PRO A 43 0.70 5.93 -2.63
C PRO A 43 1.29 7.25 -2.16
N LEU A 44 1.14 7.60 -0.88
CA LEU A 44 1.74 8.82 -0.32
C LEU A 44 3.26 8.70 -0.26
N ASN A 45 3.77 7.58 0.24
CA ASN A 45 5.20 7.34 0.35
C ASN A 45 5.85 7.20 -1.03
N VAL A 46 5.22 6.47 -1.96
CA VAL A 46 5.72 6.34 -3.35
C VAL A 46 5.84 7.69 -4.04
N ARG A 47 4.84 8.58 -3.88
CA ARG A 47 4.93 9.95 -4.40
C ARG A 47 6.03 10.76 -3.73
N GLY A 48 6.11 10.72 -2.40
CA GLY A 48 7.15 11.44 -1.67
C GLY A 48 8.58 11.00 -2.04
N ILE A 49 8.76 9.70 -2.29
CA ILE A 49 10.02 9.18 -2.83
C ILE A 49 10.24 9.70 -4.27
N GLY A 50 9.22 9.69 -5.12
CA GLY A 50 9.30 10.22 -6.49
C GLY A 50 9.74 11.69 -6.52
N ASP A 51 9.16 12.53 -5.64
CA ASP A 51 9.56 13.92 -5.48
C ASP A 51 11.05 14.05 -5.08
N ALA A 52 11.50 13.21 -4.15
CA ALA A 52 12.90 13.21 -3.69
C ALA A 52 13.86 12.75 -4.80
N VAL A 53 13.50 11.71 -5.58
CA VAL A 53 14.29 11.25 -6.74
C VAL A 53 14.40 12.35 -7.80
N ASN A 54 13.28 13.03 -8.13
CA ASN A 54 13.29 14.15 -9.07
C ASN A 54 14.22 15.30 -8.61
N ALA A 55 14.20 15.62 -7.32
CA ALA A 55 15.11 16.62 -6.76
C ALA A 55 16.59 16.17 -6.84
N TYR A 56 16.85 14.88 -6.59
CA TYR A 56 18.18 14.29 -6.71
C TYR A 56 18.69 14.32 -8.17
N VAL A 57 17.89 13.84 -9.11
CA VAL A 57 18.22 13.86 -10.56
C VAL A 57 18.48 15.28 -11.04
N SER A 58 17.66 16.24 -10.63
CA SER A 58 17.87 17.66 -10.98
C SER A 58 19.17 18.25 -10.45
N SER A 59 19.72 17.68 -9.36
CA SER A 59 20.94 18.17 -8.71
C SER A 59 22.20 17.48 -9.20
N TYR A 60 22.10 16.17 -9.54
CA TYR A 60 23.23 15.30 -9.82
C TYR A 60 23.25 14.73 -11.24
N ASP A 61 22.19 14.94 -12.04
CA ASP A 61 22.03 14.43 -13.40
C ASP A 61 22.20 12.91 -13.51
N THR A 62 21.76 12.19 -12.45
CA THR A 62 21.82 10.72 -12.36
C THR A 62 20.69 10.18 -11.48
N VAL A 63 20.26 8.96 -11.73
CA VAL A 63 19.29 8.25 -10.89
C VAL A 63 20.01 7.40 -9.85
N LEU A 64 19.58 7.48 -8.60
CA LEU A 64 20.05 6.60 -7.55
C LEU A 64 19.17 5.35 -7.50
N THR A 65 19.69 4.21 -7.92
CA THR A 65 18.99 2.91 -7.83
C THR A 65 19.05 2.38 -6.40
N ILE A 66 17.90 2.12 -5.80
CA ILE A 66 17.74 1.68 -4.41
C ILE A 66 16.95 0.38 -4.35
N GLY A 67 17.53 -0.62 -3.71
CA GLY A 67 16.84 -1.87 -3.43
C GLY A 67 15.68 -1.72 -2.44
N TYR A 68 14.85 -2.77 -2.30
CA TYR A 68 13.72 -2.72 -1.38
C TYR A 68 14.14 -2.45 0.07
N ALA A 69 13.55 -1.41 0.66
CA ALA A 69 13.64 -1.09 2.08
C ALA A 69 12.25 -0.80 2.66
N PRO A 70 11.96 -1.22 3.90
CA PRO A 70 12.77 -2.12 4.75
C PRO A 70 13.01 -3.49 4.09
N SER A 71 14.14 -4.15 4.46
CA SER A 71 14.48 -5.48 3.93
C SER A 71 13.53 -6.55 4.47
N GLY A 72 13.02 -7.43 3.59
CA GLY A 72 12.11 -8.53 3.92
C GLY A 72 10.78 -8.43 3.19
N ASP A 73 9.88 -9.38 3.48
CA ASP A 73 8.53 -9.36 2.91
C ASP A 73 7.68 -8.30 3.63
N PRO A 74 6.93 -7.47 2.88
CA PRO A 74 5.90 -6.64 3.49
C PRO A 74 4.81 -7.55 4.06
N GLY A 75 4.37 -7.26 5.27
CA GLY A 75 3.41 -8.11 5.95
C GLY A 75 2.29 -7.31 6.62
N LYS A 76 1.39 -8.04 7.31
CA LYS A 76 0.26 -7.44 8.03
C LYS A 76 0.66 -6.38 9.06
N LYS A 77 1.88 -6.47 9.60
CA LYS A 77 2.37 -5.60 10.67
C LYS A 77 3.25 -4.50 10.09
N PRO A 78 3.19 -3.28 10.63
CA PRO A 78 4.15 -2.25 10.31
C PRO A 78 5.57 -2.71 10.64
N GLN A 79 6.52 -2.28 9.84
CA GLN A 79 7.95 -2.50 10.04
C GLN A 79 8.62 -1.18 10.41
N THR A 80 9.54 -1.22 11.35
CA THR A 80 10.29 -0.03 11.74
C THR A 80 11.28 0.34 10.66
N TRP A 81 11.21 1.60 10.20
CA TRP A 81 12.18 2.14 9.27
C TRP A 81 13.54 2.26 9.94
N LYS A 82 14.58 1.79 9.26
CA LYS A 82 15.95 1.89 9.75
C LYS A 82 16.66 2.97 8.95
N MET A 83 17.29 3.91 9.65
CA MET A 83 18.20 4.87 9.04
C MET A 83 19.48 4.14 8.58
N GLY A 84 20.23 4.76 7.68
CA GLY A 84 21.43 4.18 7.06
C GLY A 84 21.12 3.36 5.82
N THR A 85 19.96 3.62 5.19
CA THR A 85 19.63 3.11 3.86
C THR A 85 19.97 4.13 2.78
N ASP A 86 20.03 3.69 1.54
CA ASP A 86 20.28 4.58 0.40
C ASP A 86 19.19 5.67 0.22
N PHE A 87 18.01 5.48 0.83
CA PHE A 87 16.95 6.50 0.90
C PHE A 87 17.35 7.74 1.70
N ASP A 88 18.29 7.61 2.65
CA ASP A 88 18.82 8.76 3.39
C ASP A 88 19.64 9.68 2.46
N GLU A 89 20.27 9.13 1.41
CA GLU A 89 20.98 9.88 0.38
C GLU A 89 20.03 10.71 -0.49
N LEU A 90 18.80 10.20 -0.73
CA LEU A 90 17.74 10.99 -1.35
C LEU A 90 17.19 12.08 -0.42
N GLY A 91 17.48 12.02 0.88
CA GLY A 91 16.89 12.91 1.88
C GLY A 91 15.44 12.59 2.20
N TRP A 92 14.97 11.35 1.92
CA TRP A 92 13.61 10.92 2.19
C TRP A 92 13.57 9.90 3.33
N VAL A 93 12.66 10.15 4.29
CA VAL A 93 12.40 9.27 5.44
C VAL A 93 10.89 9.26 5.69
N PRO A 94 10.26 8.09 5.92
CA PRO A 94 8.85 8.01 6.25
C PRO A 94 8.57 8.55 7.66
N ASP A 95 7.32 8.95 7.90
CA ASP A 95 6.85 9.34 9.23
C ASP A 95 6.50 8.09 10.05
N GLY A 96 7.50 7.50 10.69
CA GLY A 96 7.37 6.35 11.58
C GLY A 96 7.47 4.98 10.90
N ASP A 97 6.76 3.99 11.47
CA ASP A 97 6.74 2.61 10.97
C ASP A 97 5.94 2.53 9.66
N VAL A 98 6.42 1.72 8.72
CA VAL A 98 5.84 1.55 7.39
C VAL A 98 5.25 0.15 7.19
N ARG A 99 4.19 0.04 6.39
CA ARG A 99 3.57 -1.24 6.02
C ARG A 99 4.03 -1.75 4.67
N GLY A 100 4.63 -0.88 3.87
CA GLY A 100 5.20 -1.21 2.58
C GLY A 100 6.71 -1.34 2.59
N ILE A 101 7.21 -1.90 1.52
CA ILE A 101 8.62 -1.84 1.13
C ILE A 101 8.71 -1.04 -0.17
N TYR A 102 9.77 -0.26 -0.30
CA TYR A 102 9.94 0.70 -1.39
C TYR A 102 11.26 0.45 -2.10
N ALA A 103 11.29 0.71 -3.41
CA ALA A 103 12.50 0.62 -4.23
C ALA A 103 12.48 1.74 -5.28
N VAL A 104 13.66 2.10 -5.75
CA VAL A 104 13.88 3.01 -6.89
C VAL A 104 14.73 2.29 -7.92
N ASP A 105 14.29 2.29 -9.17
CA ASP A 105 15.03 1.71 -10.28
C ASP A 105 15.24 2.72 -11.38
N GLU A 106 16.45 2.72 -11.92
CA GLU A 106 16.75 3.39 -13.18
C GLU A 106 16.14 2.58 -14.34
N LEU A 107 15.38 3.24 -15.20
CA LEU A 107 14.85 2.67 -16.42
C LEU A 107 15.83 2.96 -17.55
N SER A 108 16.42 1.92 -18.14
CA SER A 108 17.19 2.09 -19.36
C SER A 108 16.26 2.49 -20.49
N THR A 109 16.25 3.79 -20.83
CA THR A 109 15.56 4.44 -21.95
C THR A 109 14.44 3.59 -22.58
N THR A 110 13.25 3.72 -22.00
CA THR A 110 12.01 3.40 -22.70
C THR A 110 11.80 4.44 -23.81
N SER A 111 11.05 4.10 -24.87
CA SER A 111 10.69 5.02 -25.96
C SER A 111 10.07 6.34 -25.51
N ASP A 112 9.63 6.45 -24.25
CA ASP A 112 8.91 7.57 -23.68
C ASP A 112 9.75 8.43 -22.73
N GLY A 113 11.05 8.09 -22.51
CA GLY A 113 11.99 8.95 -21.81
C GLY A 113 11.91 8.96 -20.29
N GLU A 114 11.19 8.02 -19.66
CA GLU A 114 11.12 7.90 -18.21
C GLU A 114 12.43 7.35 -17.64
N PRO A 115 13.25 8.13 -16.90
CA PRO A 115 14.54 7.67 -16.43
C PRO A 115 14.47 6.77 -15.21
N PHE A 116 13.38 6.79 -14.44
CA PHE A 116 13.24 6.00 -13.22
C PHE A 116 11.81 5.57 -12.92
N VAL A 117 11.68 4.58 -12.05
CA VAL A 117 10.43 4.18 -11.43
C VAL A 117 10.63 3.99 -9.93
N VAL A 118 9.71 4.52 -9.15
CA VAL A 118 9.58 4.23 -7.71
C VAL A 118 8.49 3.19 -7.54
N THR A 119 8.81 2.10 -6.87
CA THR A 119 7.87 0.99 -6.61
C THR A 119 7.63 0.83 -5.13
N GLY A 120 6.37 0.73 -4.72
CA GLY A 120 5.97 0.36 -3.36
C GLY A 120 5.14 -0.92 -3.37
N LEU A 121 5.42 -1.85 -2.45
CA LEU A 121 4.70 -3.10 -2.28
C LEU A 121 4.18 -3.23 -0.85
N THR A 122 2.98 -3.80 -0.70
CA THR A 122 2.42 -4.17 0.62
C THR A 122 1.59 -5.45 0.52
N ASP A 123 1.50 -6.17 1.65
CA ASP A 123 0.66 -7.37 1.82
C ASP A 123 -0.11 -7.22 3.13
N ILE A 124 -1.26 -6.55 3.08
CA ILE A 124 -2.04 -6.20 4.28
C ILE A 124 -2.83 -7.39 4.82
N ASP A 125 -3.29 -8.28 3.96
CA ASP A 125 -4.10 -9.45 4.34
C ASP A 125 -3.27 -10.71 4.56
N GLY A 126 -2.03 -10.74 4.06
CA GLY A 126 -1.05 -11.80 4.27
C GLY A 126 -1.30 -13.02 3.40
N ASP A 127 -1.84 -12.83 2.23
CA ASP A 127 -2.10 -13.90 1.25
C ASP A 127 -0.93 -14.10 0.26
N LYS A 128 0.14 -13.29 0.40
CA LYS A 128 1.33 -13.24 -0.47
C LYS A 128 1.04 -12.76 -1.89
N GLN A 129 -0.09 -12.08 -2.09
CA GLN A 129 -0.35 -11.30 -3.27
C GLN A 129 -0.15 -9.83 -2.90
N TYR A 130 0.81 -9.19 -3.51
CA TYR A 130 1.21 -7.85 -3.11
C TYR A 130 0.38 -6.81 -3.86
N ALA A 131 -0.16 -5.86 -3.10
CA ALA A 131 -0.66 -4.62 -3.67
C ALA A 131 0.52 -3.71 -3.96
N ALA A 132 0.66 -3.30 -5.21
CA ALA A 132 1.76 -2.48 -5.67
C ALA A 132 1.28 -1.11 -6.14
N TYR A 133 2.15 -0.12 -5.97
CA TYR A 133 2.05 1.20 -6.57
C TYR A 133 3.37 1.54 -7.22
N ALA A 134 3.31 2.18 -8.38
CA ALA A 134 4.48 2.69 -9.07
C ALA A 134 4.30 4.18 -9.37
N SER A 135 5.37 4.95 -9.28
CA SER A 135 5.44 6.34 -9.74
C SER A 135 6.62 6.48 -10.69
N PHE A 136 6.38 7.07 -11.84
CA PHE A 136 7.37 7.34 -12.87
C PHE A 136 7.80 8.82 -12.82
N GLU A 137 8.78 9.22 -13.62
CA GLU A 137 9.28 10.61 -13.68
C GLU A 137 8.15 11.61 -13.97
N SER A 138 7.25 11.27 -14.88
CA SER A 138 6.05 12.06 -15.19
C SER A 138 5.12 12.28 -14.00
N MET A 139 5.45 11.69 -12.83
CA MET A 139 4.66 11.69 -11.60
C MET A 139 3.33 10.95 -11.73
N ASP A 140 3.13 10.19 -12.80
CA ASP A 140 1.99 9.32 -12.94
C ASP A 140 2.06 8.17 -11.94
N LEU A 141 1.15 8.23 -10.96
CA LEU A 141 1.00 7.18 -9.96
C LEU A 141 0.04 6.12 -10.48
N VAL A 142 0.56 4.93 -10.73
CA VAL A 142 -0.23 3.76 -11.16
C VAL A 142 -0.42 2.81 -9.99
N GLY A 143 -1.65 2.34 -9.79
CA GLY A 143 -1.99 1.34 -8.78
C GLY A 143 -3.32 1.62 -8.07
N PRO A 144 -3.74 0.73 -7.18
CA PRO A 144 -3.06 -0.53 -6.86
C PRO A 144 -3.14 -1.56 -8.00
N TYR A 145 -2.09 -2.31 -8.19
CA TYR A 145 -2.07 -3.46 -9.11
C TYR A 145 -1.48 -4.69 -8.39
N ARG A 146 -1.78 -5.88 -8.91
CA ARG A 146 -1.28 -7.14 -8.34
C ARG A 146 0.17 -7.37 -8.78
N SER A 147 1.05 -7.61 -7.81
CA SER A 147 2.47 -7.84 -8.07
C SER A 147 2.99 -9.05 -7.28
N THR A 148 4.18 -9.49 -7.61
CA THR A 148 4.95 -10.47 -6.86
C THR A 148 6.23 -9.83 -6.32
N LEU A 149 6.75 -10.33 -5.21
CA LEU A 149 7.98 -9.79 -4.62
C LEU A 149 9.14 -9.85 -5.62
N GLY A 150 9.83 -8.72 -5.81
CA GLY A 150 10.93 -8.57 -6.76
C GLY A 150 10.52 -8.23 -8.18
N GLN A 151 9.22 -8.21 -8.49
CA GLN A 151 8.73 -7.73 -9.78
C GLN A 151 8.68 -6.20 -9.76
N ARG A 152 9.33 -5.57 -10.72
CA ARG A 152 9.40 -4.11 -10.88
C ARG A 152 8.79 -3.70 -12.21
N PRO A 153 7.87 -2.74 -12.20
CA PRO A 153 7.27 -2.26 -13.44
C PRO A 153 8.29 -1.46 -14.25
N THR A 154 8.26 -1.63 -15.56
CA THR A 154 9.09 -0.86 -16.51
C THR A 154 8.25 0.00 -17.44
N ASP A 155 6.93 -0.21 -17.45
CA ASP A 155 6.00 0.43 -18.36
C ASP A 155 4.68 0.72 -17.59
N PRO A 156 4.27 1.98 -17.45
CA PRO A 156 3.02 2.35 -16.77
C PRO A 156 1.78 1.80 -17.47
N ASP A 157 1.78 1.70 -18.78
CA ASP A 157 0.61 1.29 -19.57
C ASP A 157 0.37 -0.23 -19.49
N ALA A 158 1.40 -1.00 -19.10
CA ALA A 158 1.29 -2.45 -18.91
C ALA A 158 0.64 -2.84 -17.57
N LEU A 159 0.43 -1.89 -16.65
CA LEU A 159 -0.05 -2.15 -15.30
C LEU A 159 -1.58 -2.14 -15.22
N VAL A 160 -2.17 -3.31 -15.01
CA VAL A 160 -3.62 -3.44 -14.83
C VAL A 160 -3.99 -3.18 -13.37
N GLN A 161 -4.78 -2.13 -13.13
CA GLN A 161 -5.23 -1.80 -11.77
C GLN A 161 -6.17 -2.87 -11.21
N ASP A 162 -5.93 -3.26 -9.96
CA ASP A 162 -6.75 -4.18 -9.18
C ASP A 162 -7.08 -3.54 -7.81
N PRO A 163 -8.26 -2.92 -7.67
CA PRO A 163 -8.64 -2.23 -6.43
C PRO A 163 -8.86 -3.18 -5.24
N ASP A 164 -8.98 -4.47 -5.50
CA ASP A 164 -9.28 -5.49 -4.49
C ASP A 164 -8.04 -6.27 -4.01
N VAL A 165 -6.83 -5.91 -4.48
CA VAL A 165 -5.56 -6.42 -3.95
C VAL A 165 -5.14 -5.62 -2.71
N PHE A 166 -4.71 -6.29 -1.63
CA PHE A 166 -4.39 -5.66 -0.35
C PHE A 166 -3.02 -6.01 0.20
#